data_57b72d6f9c8cf3ea905a188885ae2e53
#
_entry.id   57b72d6f9c8cf3ea905a188885ae2e53
#
_cell.length_a   1.000
_cell.length_b   1.000
_cell.length_c   1.000
_cell.angle_alpha   90.00
_cell.angle_beta   90.00
_cell.angle_gamma   90.00
#
_symmetry.space_group_name_H-M   'P 1'
#
loop_
_entity.id
_entity.type
_entity.pdbx_description
1 polymer ?
#
loop_
_entity_poly.entity_id
_entity_poly.type
_entity_poly.pdbx_seq_one_letter_code
_entity_poly.pdbx_strand_id
1 'polypeptide(L)'
;IEQVNAMSKRVLIPIADGSEDLEAVTLIDVLRRAEFDVVVASAEERRMLTCARGTRITADTMLLDVLAQDFDLIVLPGGMPGAKTLGELEPLAERVRQQARAGLDYAAICAAPAVALHRYGVLKGRQVTCYPGMSDNLTGTHFLDQPVVVDGNCITSQGPATALEFALTLVERLAGRGKRREVADAMLVPATN
;
A
#
# COMPACT_ATOMS: atom_id res chain seq x y z
N ILE A 1 11.91 27.98 -22.54
CA ILE A 1 12.32 26.78 -21.80
C ILE A 1 11.03 26.17 -21.27
N GLU A 2 10.47 25.21 -22.02
CA GLU A 2 9.30 24.45 -21.62
C GLU A 2 9.67 23.62 -20.38
N GLN A 3 9.02 23.93 -19.23
CA GLN A 3 8.98 23.01 -18.12
C GLN A 3 8.24 21.77 -18.60
N VAL A 4 8.99 20.71 -18.85
CA VAL A 4 8.42 19.37 -18.99
C VAL A 4 7.70 19.08 -17.66
N ASN A 5 6.39 19.17 -17.69
CA ASN A 5 5.53 18.84 -16.56
C ASN A 5 5.76 17.34 -16.29
N ALA A 6 6.60 17.02 -15.29
CA ALA A 6 6.79 15.65 -14.87
C ALA A 6 5.42 15.11 -14.48
N MET A 7 4.89 14.11 -15.22
CA MET A 7 3.59 13.51 -14.93
C MET A 7 3.60 13.05 -13.47
N SER A 8 2.55 13.42 -12.72
CA SER A 8 2.37 13.00 -11.33
C SER A 8 2.37 11.47 -11.23
N LYS A 9 3.04 10.93 -10.21
CA LYS A 9 3.03 9.50 -9.92
C LYS A 9 1.60 9.06 -9.57
N ARG A 10 1.20 7.91 -10.11
CA ARG A 10 -0.12 7.34 -9.87
C ARG A 10 -0.05 6.18 -8.89
N VAL A 11 -0.92 6.21 -7.89
CA VAL A 11 -0.98 5.20 -6.83
C VAL A 11 -2.39 4.62 -6.74
N LEU A 12 -2.50 3.30 -6.74
CA LEU A 12 -3.75 2.59 -6.46
C LEU A 12 -3.75 2.11 -5.00
N ILE A 13 -4.79 2.47 -4.26
CA ILE A 13 -5.08 1.96 -2.91
C ILE A 13 -6.42 1.24 -2.95
N PRO A 14 -6.43 -0.10 -3.13
CA PRO A 14 -7.66 -0.86 -3.01
C PRO A 14 -8.06 -0.98 -1.55
N ILE A 15 -9.34 -0.76 -1.24
CA ILE A 15 -9.91 -0.88 0.10
C ILE A 15 -11.18 -1.73 0.08
N ALA A 16 -11.49 -2.36 1.21
CA ALA A 16 -12.67 -3.19 1.40
C ALA A 16 -13.28 -2.92 2.78
N ASP A 17 -14.49 -3.42 3.01
CA ASP A 17 -15.03 -3.46 4.37
C ASP A 17 -14.04 -4.19 5.29
N GLY A 18 -13.76 -3.62 6.46
CA GLY A 18 -12.80 -4.16 7.39
C GLY A 18 -11.33 -3.83 7.09
N SER A 19 -11.03 -2.98 6.11
CA SER A 19 -9.70 -2.37 5.99
C SER A 19 -9.37 -1.59 7.26
N GLU A 20 -8.10 -1.60 7.67
CA GLU A 20 -7.69 -0.90 8.90
C GLU A 20 -7.75 0.62 8.68
N ASP A 21 -8.50 1.31 9.54
CA ASP A 21 -8.82 2.73 9.43
C ASP A 21 -7.56 3.59 9.36
N LEU A 22 -6.67 3.41 10.33
CA LEU A 22 -5.47 4.21 10.48
C LEU A 22 -4.49 3.97 9.32
N GLU A 23 -4.32 2.74 8.91
CA GLU A 23 -3.43 2.38 7.79
C GLU A 23 -3.95 2.94 6.46
N ALA A 24 -5.24 2.75 6.17
CA ALA A 24 -5.84 3.25 4.93
C ALA A 24 -5.75 4.79 4.86
N VAL A 25 -6.16 5.49 5.91
CA VAL A 25 -6.17 6.96 5.93
C VAL A 25 -4.76 7.54 5.92
N THR A 26 -3.81 6.93 6.62
CA THR A 26 -2.40 7.37 6.59
C THR A 26 -1.82 7.27 5.18
N LEU A 27 -2.05 6.16 4.49
CA LEU A 27 -1.60 5.99 3.10
C LEU A 27 -2.21 7.05 2.18
N ILE A 28 -3.52 7.25 2.26
CA ILE A 28 -4.23 8.24 1.43
C ILE A 28 -3.70 9.65 1.70
N ASP A 29 -3.62 10.05 2.95
CA ASP A 29 -3.19 11.38 3.36
C ASP A 29 -1.76 11.67 2.93
N VAL A 30 -0.82 10.82 3.34
CA VAL A 30 0.62 11.04 3.12
C VAL A 30 0.96 11.04 1.63
N LEU A 31 0.41 10.10 0.86
CA LEU A 31 0.70 10.03 -0.57
C LEU A 31 0.07 11.19 -1.33
N ARG A 32 -1.09 11.71 -0.90
CA ARG A 32 -1.68 12.94 -1.46
C ARG A 32 -0.89 14.19 -1.08
N ARG A 33 -0.32 14.26 0.12
CA ARG A 33 0.60 15.34 0.50
C ARG A 33 1.84 15.40 -0.40
N ALA A 34 2.28 14.27 -0.91
CA ALA A 34 3.37 14.18 -1.89
C ALA A 34 2.94 14.59 -3.31
N GLU A 35 1.68 15.04 -3.49
CA GLU A 35 1.10 15.45 -4.77
C GLU A 35 0.97 14.30 -5.78
N PHE A 36 0.90 13.06 -5.31
CA PHE A 36 0.61 11.91 -6.15
C PHE A 36 -0.87 11.86 -6.54
N ASP A 37 -1.15 11.31 -7.71
CA ASP A 37 -2.51 10.98 -8.14
C ASP A 37 -2.92 9.66 -7.46
N VAL A 38 -3.56 9.78 -6.30
CA VAL A 38 -3.98 8.64 -5.47
C VAL A 38 -5.42 8.26 -5.79
N VAL A 39 -5.59 7.05 -6.28
CA VAL A 39 -6.90 6.46 -6.58
C VAL A 39 -7.27 5.49 -5.47
N VAL A 40 -8.27 5.85 -4.67
CA VAL A 40 -8.85 4.97 -3.64
C VAL A 40 -10.00 4.20 -4.28
N ALA A 41 -9.86 2.88 -4.37
CA ALA A 41 -10.79 2.05 -5.12
C ALA A 41 -11.45 0.98 -4.25
N SER A 42 -12.79 0.89 -4.33
CA SER A 42 -13.56 -0.09 -3.57
C SER A 42 -13.50 -1.47 -4.20
N ALA A 43 -13.11 -2.46 -3.39
CA ALA A 43 -13.19 -3.88 -3.74
C ALA A 43 -14.58 -4.49 -3.49
N GLU A 44 -15.51 -3.71 -2.94
CA GLU A 44 -16.89 -4.10 -2.69
C GLU A 44 -17.83 -3.65 -3.83
N GLU A 45 -19.09 -3.98 -3.74
CA GLU A 45 -20.10 -3.59 -4.75
C GLU A 45 -20.60 -2.15 -4.59
N ARG A 46 -20.04 -1.39 -3.66
CA ARG A 46 -20.38 0.01 -3.36
C ARG A 46 -19.15 0.81 -3.03
N ARG A 47 -19.24 2.13 -3.18
CA ARG A 47 -18.11 3.04 -2.90
C ARG A 47 -17.95 3.35 -1.40
N MET A 48 -19.03 3.37 -0.64
CA MET A 48 -18.95 3.65 0.80
C MET A 48 -18.63 2.37 1.57
N LEU A 49 -17.54 2.41 2.32
CA LEU A 49 -17.00 1.27 3.06
C LEU A 49 -16.94 1.57 4.55
N THR A 50 -17.10 0.54 5.36
CA THR A 50 -16.90 0.61 6.81
C THR A 50 -15.61 -0.11 7.17
N CYS A 51 -14.64 0.63 7.66
CA CYS A 51 -13.33 0.12 8.07
C CYS A 51 -13.43 -0.71 9.35
N ALA A 52 -12.33 -1.37 9.71
CA ALA A 52 -12.26 -2.33 10.83
C ALA A 52 -12.69 -1.75 12.17
N ARG A 53 -12.46 -0.46 12.41
CA ARG A 53 -12.82 0.25 13.65
C ARG A 53 -14.07 1.13 13.52
N GLY A 54 -14.76 1.03 12.39
CA GLY A 54 -16.04 1.71 12.18
C GLY A 54 -15.96 3.04 11.42
N THR A 55 -14.77 3.52 11.07
CA THR A 55 -14.63 4.70 10.21
C THR A 55 -15.23 4.40 8.84
N ARG A 56 -16.01 5.32 8.31
CA ARG A 56 -16.58 5.19 6.97
C ARG A 56 -15.73 5.97 5.98
N ILE A 57 -15.39 5.32 4.87
CA ILE A 57 -14.65 5.92 3.77
C ILE A 57 -15.46 5.74 2.49
N THR A 58 -15.61 6.82 1.73
CA THR A 58 -16.16 6.73 0.37
C THR A 58 -15.01 6.68 -0.61
N ALA A 59 -14.87 5.55 -1.32
CA ALA A 59 -13.86 5.40 -2.36
C ALA A 59 -14.10 6.33 -3.54
N ASP A 60 -13.05 6.68 -4.25
CA ASP A 60 -13.12 7.52 -5.45
C ASP A 60 -13.84 6.79 -6.59
N THR A 61 -13.64 5.48 -6.67
CA THR A 61 -14.13 4.63 -7.76
C THR A 61 -14.28 3.17 -7.32
N MET A 62 -14.81 2.35 -8.22
CA MET A 62 -14.85 0.90 -8.07
C MET A 62 -13.53 0.29 -8.56
N LEU A 63 -13.00 -0.69 -7.85
CA LEU A 63 -11.70 -1.28 -8.17
C LEU A 63 -11.68 -1.89 -9.57
N LEU A 64 -12.71 -2.62 -9.96
CA LEU A 64 -12.77 -3.27 -11.27
C LEU A 64 -12.74 -2.29 -12.45
N ASP A 65 -13.15 -1.04 -12.22
CA ASP A 65 -13.17 0.00 -13.28
C ASP A 65 -11.77 0.59 -13.57
N VAL A 66 -10.79 0.35 -12.68
CA VAL A 66 -9.46 0.97 -12.79
C VAL A 66 -8.30 -0.02 -12.91
N LEU A 67 -8.56 -1.32 -12.80
CA LEU A 67 -7.49 -2.33 -12.84
C LEU A 67 -6.71 -2.39 -14.16
N ALA A 68 -7.29 -1.92 -15.26
CA ALA A 68 -6.61 -1.85 -16.55
C ALA A 68 -5.73 -0.60 -16.72
N GLN A 69 -5.79 0.34 -15.79
CA GLN A 69 -4.98 1.57 -15.82
C GLN A 69 -3.57 1.31 -15.32
N ASP A 70 -2.64 2.19 -15.71
CA ASP A 70 -1.25 2.11 -15.25
C ASP A 70 -1.07 2.82 -13.90
N PHE A 71 -0.30 2.17 -13.02
CA PHE A 71 0.06 2.72 -11.71
C PHE A 71 1.56 2.55 -11.46
N ASP A 72 2.18 3.55 -10.85
CA ASP A 72 3.57 3.48 -10.39
C ASP A 72 3.69 2.66 -9.10
N LEU A 73 2.61 2.60 -8.32
CA LEU A 73 2.52 1.86 -7.06
C LEU A 73 1.12 1.30 -6.87
N ILE A 74 1.03 0.06 -6.42
CA ILE A 74 -0.19 -0.52 -5.85
C ILE A 74 0.10 -0.86 -4.39
N VAL A 75 -0.63 -0.29 -3.44
CA VAL A 75 -0.42 -0.51 -2.01
C VAL A 75 -1.70 -0.93 -1.32
N LEU A 76 -1.61 -2.03 -0.56
CA LEU A 76 -2.73 -2.65 0.14
C LEU A 76 -2.67 -2.34 1.64
N PRO A 77 -3.71 -1.69 2.21
CA PRO A 77 -3.86 -1.61 3.65
C PRO A 77 -4.17 -2.97 4.25
N GLY A 78 -3.92 -3.12 5.54
CA GLY A 78 -4.27 -4.31 6.29
C GLY A 78 -5.67 -4.24 6.90
N GLY A 79 -5.83 -4.82 8.06
CA GLY A 79 -7.12 -5.00 8.72
C GLY A 79 -7.83 -6.28 8.27
N MET A 80 -8.65 -6.82 9.17
CA MET A 80 -9.43 -8.01 8.88
C MET A 80 -10.92 -7.69 9.06
N PRO A 81 -11.81 -8.15 8.17
CA PRO A 81 -11.55 -9.03 7.03
C PRO A 81 -11.07 -8.32 5.74
N GLY A 82 -10.82 -7.02 5.74
CA GLY A 82 -10.50 -6.25 4.54
C GLY A 82 -9.34 -6.82 3.72
N ALA A 83 -8.21 -7.11 4.37
CA ALA A 83 -7.05 -7.69 3.68
C ALA A 83 -7.33 -9.07 3.09
N LYS A 84 -8.15 -9.88 3.77
CA LYS A 84 -8.58 -11.18 3.26
C LYS A 84 -9.43 -11.02 2.00
N THR A 85 -10.38 -10.09 2.02
CA THR A 85 -11.20 -9.77 0.85
C THR A 85 -10.33 -9.39 -0.35
N LEU A 86 -9.34 -8.52 -0.15
CA LEU A 86 -8.37 -8.17 -1.19
C LEU A 86 -7.59 -9.39 -1.67
N GLY A 87 -7.15 -10.25 -0.74
CA GLY A 87 -6.40 -11.46 -1.05
C GLY A 87 -7.18 -12.48 -1.89
N GLU A 88 -8.49 -12.51 -1.78
CA GLU A 88 -9.37 -13.44 -2.49
C GLU A 88 -9.86 -12.91 -3.84
N LEU A 89 -9.60 -11.64 -4.15
CA LEU A 89 -10.05 -11.01 -5.39
C LEU A 89 -9.07 -11.28 -6.53
N GLU A 90 -9.34 -12.28 -7.37
CA GLU A 90 -8.44 -12.72 -8.42
C GLU A 90 -8.09 -11.62 -9.45
N PRO A 91 -8.99 -10.74 -9.89
CA PRO A 91 -8.61 -9.64 -10.78
C PRO A 91 -7.54 -8.71 -10.19
N LEU A 92 -7.61 -8.43 -8.88
CA LEU A 92 -6.57 -7.67 -8.18
C LEU A 92 -5.26 -8.47 -8.08
N ALA A 93 -5.35 -9.76 -7.76
CA ALA A 93 -4.19 -10.64 -7.69
C ALA A 93 -3.42 -10.65 -9.01
N GLU A 94 -4.10 -10.80 -10.12
CA GLU A 94 -3.46 -10.78 -11.46
C GLU A 94 -2.85 -9.42 -11.77
N ARG A 95 -3.54 -8.33 -11.41
CA ARG A 95 -2.99 -6.97 -11.61
C ARG A 95 -1.71 -6.73 -10.80
N VAL A 96 -1.65 -7.22 -9.56
CA VAL A 96 -0.43 -7.11 -8.72
C VAL A 96 0.68 -8.01 -9.25
N ARG A 97 0.39 -9.20 -9.75
CA ARG A 97 1.38 -10.04 -10.45
C ARG A 97 1.99 -9.33 -11.65
N GLN A 98 1.17 -8.66 -12.45
CA GLN A 98 1.64 -7.85 -13.59
C GLN A 98 2.55 -6.71 -13.11
N GLN A 99 2.15 -6.00 -12.05
CA GLN A 99 2.95 -4.95 -11.43
C GLN A 99 4.33 -5.46 -11.01
N ALA A 100 4.37 -6.60 -10.32
CA ALA A 100 5.60 -7.22 -9.85
C ALA A 100 6.51 -7.64 -11.02
N ARG A 101 5.95 -8.29 -12.05
CA ARG A 101 6.72 -8.73 -13.25
C ARG A 101 7.26 -7.55 -14.05
N ALA A 102 6.56 -6.43 -14.07
CA ALA A 102 6.99 -5.22 -14.76
C ALA A 102 8.09 -4.44 -14.01
N GLY A 103 8.48 -4.88 -12.81
CA GLY A 103 9.46 -4.18 -11.98
C GLY A 103 8.91 -2.91 -11.34
N LEU A 104 7.59 -2.71 -11.36
CA LEU A 104 6.92 -1.58 -10.71
C LEU A 104 6.62 -1.89 -9.26
N ASP A 105 6.53 -0.87 -8.43
CA ASP A 105 6.39 -1.03 -6.99
C ASP A 105 5.02 -1.59 -6.59
N TYR A 106 5.05 -2.55 -5.67
CA TYR A 106 3.89 -3.08 -4.98
C TYR A 106 4.18 -3.20 -3.49
N ALA A 107 3.18 -2.94 -2.67
CA ALA A 107 3.37 -2.79 -1.23
C ALA A 107 2.15 -3.26 -0.44
N ALA A 108 2.39 -3.63 0.82
CA ALA A 108 1.31 -3.99 1.74
C ALA A 108 1.74 -3.86 3.19
N ILE A 109 0.78 -3.66 4.08
CA ILE A 109 1.01 -3.47 5.51
C ILE A 109 0.15 -4.40 6.36
N CYS A 110 0.63 -4.73 7.55
CA CYS A 110 -0.08 -5.45 8.60
C CYS A 110 -0.45 -6.88 8.18
N ALA A 111 -1.73 -7.21 8.07
CA ALA A 111 -2.20 -8.51 7.61
C ALA A 111 -2.01 -8.73 6.10
N ALA A 112 -1.99 -7.66 5.31
CA ALA A 112 -2.05 -7.75 3.85
C ALA A 112 -0.84 -8.45 3.20
N PRO A 113 0.41 -8.32 3.68
CA PRO A 113 1.49 -9.14 3.14
C PRO A 113 1.21 -10.64 3.26
N ALA A 114 0.70 -11.10 4.39
CA ALA A 114 0.45 -12.52 4.67
C ALA A 114 -0.78 -13.06 3.95
N VAL A 115 -1.91 -12.32 3.96
CA VAL A 115 -3.18 -12.85 3.46
C VAL A 115 -3.51 -12.42 2.02
N ALA A 116 -2.78 -11.46 1.47
CA ALA A 116 -2.96 -11.00 0.10
C ALA A 116 -1.70 -11.21 -0.75
N LEU A 117 -0.61 -10.49 -0.53
CA LEU A 117 0.59 -10.59 -1.39
C LEU A 117 1.17 -12.01 -1.43
N HIS A 118 1.23 -12.69 -0.29
CA HIS A 118 1.70 -14.08 -0.25
C HIS A 118 0.79 -14.99 -1.08
N ARG A 119 -0.52 -14.84 -0.96
CA ARG A 119 -1.50 -15.57 -1.75
C ARG A 119 -1.39 -15.30 -3.25
N TYR A 120 -1.04 -14.08 -3.64
CA TYR A 120 -0.80 -13.74 -5.06
C TYR A 120 0.46 -14.40 -5.63
N GLY A 121 1.36 -14.92 -4.79
CA GLY A 121 2.61 -15.54 -5.22
C GLY A 121 3.73 -14.54 -5.54
N VAL A 122 3.64 -13.30 -5.08
CA VAL A 122 4.61 -12.23 -5.39
C VAL A 122 5.66 -12.00 -4.30
N LEU A 123 5.69 -12.84 -3.26
CA LEU A 123 6.65 -12.72 -2.14
C LEU A 123 7.73 -13.81 -2.11
N LYS A 124 7.68 -14.79 -2.99
CA LYS A 124 8.61 -15.92 -2.96
C LYS A 124 10.07 -15.45 -3.04
N GLY A 125 10.87 -15.85 -2.04
CA GLY A 125 12.29 -15.51 -1.95
C GLY A 125 12.57 -14.06 -1.53
N ARG A 126 11.55 -13.26 -1.27
CA ARG A 126 11.69 -11.87 -0.85
C ARG A 126 11.96 -11.76 0.65
N GLN A 127 12.70 -10.70 1.03
CA GLN A 127 12.71 -10.19 2.39
C GLN A 127 11.43 -9.38 2.61
N VAL A 128 10.67 -9.72 3.65
CA VAL A 128 9.35 -9.15 3.90
C VAL A 128 9.09 -8.99 5.39
N THR A 129 8.13 -8.16 5.73
CA THR A 129 7.52 -8.12 7.06
C THR A 129 6.00 -8.11 6.94
N CYS A 130 5.34 -8.32 8.06
CA CYS A 130 3.88 -8.23 8.21
C CYS A 130 3.54 -8.02 9.68
N TYR A 131 2.27 -8.01 10.00
CA TYR A 131 1.85 -8.10 11.41
C TYR A 131 2.48 -9.33 12.05
N PRO A 132 3.30 -9.17 13.12
CA PRO A 132 4.14 -10.26 13.62
C PRO A 132 3.39 -11.55 13.97
N GLY A 133 2.15 -11.43 14.47
CA GLY A 133 1.30 -12.59 14.76
C GLY A 133 0.87 -13.41 13.53
N MET A 134 1.18 -12.96 12.32
CA MET A 134 0.85 -13.64 11.06
C MET A 134 2.10 -14.10 10.30
N SER A 135 3.28 -13.93 10.86
CA SER A 135 4.56 -14.26 10.18
C SER A 135 4.69 -15.74 9.79
N ASP A 136 4.05 -16.64 10.53
CA ASP A 136 4.07 -18.08 10.22
C ASP A 136 3.38 -18.41 8.88
N ASN A 137 2.53 -17.51 8.39
CA ASN A 137 1.88 -17.67 7.09
C ASN A 137 2.77 -17.27 5.90
N LEU A 138 3.94 -16.68 6.15
CA LEU A 138 4.86 -16.19 5.11
C LEU A 138 5.87 -17.26 4.66
N THR A 139 5.40 -18.45 4.35
CA THR A 139 6.25 -19.56 3.90
C THR A 139 6.97 -19.23 2.59
N GLY A 140 8.24 -19.62 2.46
CA GLY A 140 9.05 -19.37 1.27
C GLY A 140 9.56 -17.94 1.15
N THR A 141 9.48 -17.16 2.22
CA THR A 141 10.00 -15.79 2.32
C THR A 141 11.05 -15.68 3.42
N HIS A 142 11.70 -14.52 3.50
CA HIS A 142 12.61 -14.16 4.60
C HIS A 142 11.93 -13.08 5.46
N PHE A 143 11.25 -13.49 6.53
CA PHE A 143 10.61 -12.56 7.45
C PHE A 143 11.66 -11.77 8.24
N LEU A 144 11.50 -10.44 8.28
CA LEU A 144 12.29 -9.54 9.10
C LEU A 144 11.38 -8.80 10.07
N ASP A 145 11.72 -8.84 11.36
CA ASP A 145 10.99 -8.09 12.39
C ASP A 145 11.47 -6.63 12.40
N GLN A 146 11.04 -5.89 11.39
CA GLN A 146 11.38 -4.48 11.17
C GLN A 146 10.12 -3.69 10.82
N PRO A 147 10.04 -2.40 11.19
CA PRO A 147 8.88 -1.57 10.87
C PRO A 147 8.54 -1.49 9.39
N VAL A 148 9.55 -1.40 8.53
CA VAL A 148 9.41 -1.36 7.07
C VAL A 148 10.53 -2.16 6.44
N VAL A 149 10.21 -2.98 5.47
CA VAL A 149 11.18 -3.77 4.69
C VAL A 149 11.02 -3.43 3.22
N VAL A 150 12.12 -3.04 2.59
CA VAL A 150 12.21 -2.78 1.15
C VAL A 150 13.10 -3.85 0.53
N ASP A 151 12.55 -4.62 -0.39
CA ASP A 151 13.29 -5.59 -1.20
C ASP A 151 12.93 -5.39 -2.67
N GLY A 152 13.82 -4.72 -3.40
CA GLY A 152 13.56 -4.37 -4.80
C GLY A 152 12.29 -3.52 -4.94
N ASN A 153 11.33 -4.01 -5.69
CA ASN A 153 10.03 -3.38 -5.90
C ASN A 153 8.92 -3.85 -4.94
N CYS A 154 9.29 -4.60 -3.89
CA CYS A 154 8.38 -5.07 -2.85
C CYS A 154 8.63 -4.29 -1.54
N ILE A 155 7.62 -3.61 -1.02
CA ILE A 155 7.70 -2.83 0.20
C ILE A 155 6.63 -3.31 1.17
N THR A 156 7.02 -3.71 2.38
CA THR A 156 6.11 -4.24 3.39
C THR A 156 6.29 -3.55 4.74
N SER A 157 5.26 -3.56 5.58
CA SER A 157 5.27 -2.96 6.91
C SER A 157 4.39 -3.73 7.89
N GLN A 158 4.49 -3.43 9.20
CA GLN A 158 3.98 -4.31 10.24
C GLN A 158 2.57 -3.99 10.75
N GLY A 159 2.20 -2.73 10.86
CA GLY A 159 0.90 -2.43 11.45
C GLY A 159 0.60 -0.93 11.63
N PRO A 160 -0.47 -0.61 12.36
CA PRO A 160 -0.96 0.78 12.44
C PRO A 160 0.10 1.79 12.87
N ALA A 161 0.92 1.46 13.87
CA ALA A 161 1.95 2.36 14.37
C ALA A 161 3.10 2.58 13.39
N THR A 162 3.34 1.69 12.43
CA THR A 162 4.39 1.82 11.43
C THR A 162 3.89 2.42 10.10
N ALA A 163 2.59 2.71 10.00
CA ALA A 163 1.96 3.18 8.76
C ALA A 163 2.55 4.51 8.27
N LEU A 164 2.89 5.43 9.17
CA LEU A 164 3.47 6.72 8.78
C LEU A 164 4.87 6.55 8.16
N GLU A 165 5.75 5.79 8.79
CA GLU A 165 7.07 5.47 8.26
C GLU A 165 6.96 4.73 6.91
N PHE A 166 6.05 3.79 6.82
CA PHE A 166 5.75 3.06 5.59
C PHE A 166 5.34 4.01 4.46
N ALA A 167 4.37 4.89 4.71
CA ALA A 167 3.92 5.85 3.72
C ALA A 167 5.02 6.82 3.29
N LEU A 168 5.85 7.31 4.21
CA LEU A 168 7.00 8.16 3.91
C LEU A 168 8.07 7.41 3.10
N THR A 169 8.28 6.13 3.35
CA THR A 169 9.17 5.28 2.55
C THR A 169 8.64 5.16 1.11
N LEU A 170 7.35 5.02 0.91
CA LEU A 170 6.74 4.99 -0.42
C LEU A 170 6.89 6.34 -1.14
N VAL A 171 6.76 7.46 -0.43
CA VAL A 171 7.06 8.79 -0.99
C VAL A 171 8.50 8.88 -1.47
N GLU A 172 9.45 8.43 -0.66
CA GLU A 172 10.88 8.43 -1.04
C GLU A 172 11.14 7.56 -2.27
N ARG A 173 10.51 6.39 -2.33
CA ARG A 173 10.63 5.48 -3.48
C ARG A 173 10.18 6.11 -4.78
N LEU A 174 9.09 6.83 -4.77
CA LEU A 174 8.48 7.40 -5.98
C LEU A 174 9.02 8.79 -6.34
N ALA A 175 9.43 9.58 -5.36
CA ALA A 175 9.76 10.99 -5.57
C ALA A 175 11.08 11.46 -4.92
N GLY A 176 11.80 10.57 -4.22
CA GLY A 176 13.09 10.87 -3.65
C GLY A 176 13.06 11.44 -2.23
N ARG A 177 14.26 11.55 -1.65
CA ARG A 177 14.45 12.00 -0.26
C ARG A 177 13.97 13.42 0.00
N GLY A 178 14.11 14.32 -0.99
CA GLY A 178 13.68 15.71 -0.85
C GLY A 178 12.18 15.81 -0.64
N LYS A 179 11.39 15.07 -1.42
CA LYS A 179 9.92 15.03 -1.27
C LYS A 179 9.52 14.38 0.05
N ARG A 180 10.18 13.28 0.44
CA ARG A 180 9.94 12.67 1.77
C ARG A 180 10.15 13.68 2.88
N ARG A 181 11.24 14.45 2.87
CA ARG A 181 11.54 15.47 3.88
C ARG A 181 10.49 16.56 3.89
N GLU A 182 10.11 17.08 2.73
CA GLU A 182 9.08 18.10 2.59
C GLU A 182 7.76 17.67 3.24
N VAL A 183 7.30 16.45 2.94
CA VAL A 183 6.07 15.90 3.52
C VAL A 183 6.21 15.67 5.04
N ALA A 184 7.32 15.07 5.47
CA ALA A 184 7.59 14.80 6.88
C ALA A 184 7.64 16.08 7.71
N ASP A 185 8.30 17.12 7.23
CA ASP A 185 8.40 18.42 7.91
C ASP A 185 7.01 19.08 8.04
N ALA A 186 6.21 19.06 6.98
CA ALA A 186 4.85 19.60 7.00
C ALA A 186 3.92 18.84 7.97
N MET A 187 4.19 17.56 8.19
CA MET A 187 3.45 16.71 9.15
C MET A 187 4.04 16.76 10.55
N LEU A 188 5.09 17.51 10.80
CA LEU A 188 5.79 17.61 12.08
C LEU A 188 6.38 16.25 12.55
N VAL A 189 6.78 15.41 11.61
CA VAL A 189 7.49 14.17 11.91
C VAL A 189 8.89 14.53 12.37
N PRO A 190 9.33 14.07 13.57
CA PRO A 190 10.67 14.37 14.05
C PRO A 190 11.74 13.85 13.09
N ALA A 191 12.81 14.65 12.93
CA ALA A 191 13.98 14.17 12.20
C ALA A 191 14.57 12.96 12.95
N THR A 192 14.76 11.85 12.24
CA THR A 192 15.55 10.74 12.77
C THR A 192 17.03 11.14 12.79
N ASN A 193 17.62 11.14 13.99
CA ASN A 193 19.07 11.35 14.17
C ASN A 193 19.88 10.22 13.52
#